data_c61a7e0d53acbef5855a709a7b394f80
#
_entry.id   c61a7e0d53acbef5855a709a7b394f80
#
_cell.length_a   1.000
_cell.length_b   1.000
_cell.length_c   1.000
_cell.angle_alpha   90.00
_cell.angle_beta   90.00
_cell.angle_gamma   90.00
#
_symmetry.space_group_name_H-M   'P 1'
#
loop_
_entity.id
_entity.type
_entity.pdbx_description
1 polymer ?
#
loop_
_entity_poly.entity_id
_entity_poly.type
_entity_poly.pdbx_seq_one_letter_code
_entity_poly.pdbx_strand_id
1 'polypeptide(L)'
;MADLRLSLIIPVYNSMPYLTELLDSVFSQTMPAAEFEVIAVDDGSTDGSGDELDRFAATHSNLHVIQQENWGWPGQPRNRALNAARGRYVFFADSDDKFDRSAFTVMCDFADAHASDIVLPQMGSINGRWVQSKLYARTRIDADLSSVLTTLGPTKLFRRKFLDKHELRFPEEKVRLEDGIMLSRAYFLAQRVSVVTGADYYQIRSRDDGQNISSRYLDPDEYTWAIAQVSRNIRDYDPDPKRANRIILDLYRRKCLKFYAPDRFVKLKHERAERFIEVHQQFQREFIPVELEAALEEPFRSRSEWVRAGDIEAIRVGSQIAAVELAPTLVRWKLTSRGAELQIRSRVFSGGAVDESHVLQVSKRGSNWRYTLPAVRLARGADKESNTITAEFRLGWRRLLVPSERVVDLHLIRRVGYDDDPRKDLVQRARVAAAPEVESSLVARGNVHPYCTAQGNISIKLTTGRLGDVLAWARKIKNTVRR
;
A
#
# COMPACT_ATOMS: atom_id res chain seq x y z
N MET A 1 -27.88 -30.74 20.52
CA MET A 1 -27.06 -29.57 20.85
C MET A 1 -27.00 -28.70 19.62
N ALA A 2 -27.17 -27.39 19.75
CA ALA A 2 -27.01 -26.48 18.61
C ALA A 2 -25.61 -26.66 18.04
N ASP A 3 -25.48 -26.60 16.70
CA ASP A 3 -24.18 -26.69 16.02
C ASP A 3 -23.42 -25.39 16.26
N LEU A 4 -22.36 -25.42 17.08
CA LEU A 4 -21.55 -24.25 17.40
C LEU A 4 -20.75 -23.85 16.14
N ARG A 5 -21.16 -22.80 15.49
CA ARG A 5 -20.63 -22.37 14.19
C ARG A 5 -19.35 -21.54 14.34
N LEU A 6 -19.31 -20.63 15.30
CA LEU A 6 -18.21 -19.66 15.42
C LEU A 6 -17.63 -19.62 16.84
N SER A 7 -16.30 -19.65 16.95
CA SER A 7 -15.57 -19.19 18.14
C SER A 7 -14.92 -17.86 17.80
N LEU A 8 -15.36 -16.78 18.45
CA LEU A 8 -14.70 -15.48 18.38
C LEU A 8 -13.58 -15.42 19.43
N ILE A 9 -12.37 -15.13 19.01
CA ILE A 9 -11.18 -15.04 19.86
C ILE A 9 -10.77 -13.58 20.00
N ILE A 10 -10.66 -13.09 21.24
CA ILE A 10 -10.32 -11.71 21.56
C ILE A 10 -9.16 -11.69 22.58
N PRO A 11 -7.91 -11.36 22.17
CA PRO A 11 -6.87 -11.00 23.11
C PRO A 11 -7.16 -9.59 23.66
N VAL A 12 -7.15 -9.44 24.97
CA VAL A 12 -7.46 -8.18 25.64
C VAL A 12 -6.28 -7.74 26.49
N TYR A 13 -5.84 -6.51 26.31
CA TYR A 13 -4.87 -5.85 27.19
C TYR A 13 -5.06 -4.34 27.15
N ASN A 14 -5.48 -3.74 28.23
CA ASN A 14 -5.70 -2.29 28.39
C ASN A 14 -6.50 -1.71 27.21
N SER A 15 -7.75 -2.17 27.07
CA SER A 15 -8.59 -1.91 25.90
C SER A 15 -9.78 -0.99 26.17
N MET A 16 -9.89 -0.45 27.39
CA MET A 16 -10.96 0.51 27.70
C MET A 16 -10.69 1.87 27.01
N PRO A 17 -11.73 2.59 26.57
CA PRO A 17 -13.16 2.22 26.62
C PRO A 17 -13.63 1.39 25.40
N TYR A 18 -12.74 1.06 24.45
CA TYR A 18 -13.10 0.45 23.16
C TYR A 18 -13.67 -0.97 23.30
N LEU A 19 -13.25 -1.71 24.34
CA LEU A 19 -13.70 -3.07 24.60
C LEU A 19 -15.23 -3.16 24.76
N THR A 20 -15.84 -2.17 25.42
CA THR A 20 -17.30 -2.10 25.57
C THR A 20 -17.99 -2.04 24.21
N GLU A 21 -17.51 -1.18 23.29
CA GLU A 21 -18.08 -1.05 21.94
C GLU A 21 -17.94 -2.35 21.14
N LEU A 22 -16.79 -3.03 21.26
CA LEU A 22 -16.61 -4.33 20.62
C LEU A 22 -17.63 -5.34 21.14
N LEU A 23 -17.71 -5.51 22.47
CA LEU A 23 -18.62 -6.48 23.11
C LEU A 23 -20.08 -6.19 22.79
N ASP A 24 -20.52 -4.93 22.81
CA ASP A 24 -21.88 -4.54 22.38
C ASP A 24 -22.14 -4.95 20.92
N SER A 25 -21.17 -4.77 20.02
CA SER A 25 -21.29 -5.17 18.62
C SER A 25 -21.32 -6.69 18.44
N VAL A 26 -20.64 -7.43 19.30
CA VAL A 26 -20.62 -8.91 19.33
C VAL A 26 -21.93 -9.47 19.84
N PHE A 27 -22.46 -8.95 20.93
CA PHE A 27 -23.70 -9.48 21.51
C PHE A 27 -24.99 -8.93 20.86
N SER A 28 -24.87 -7.98 19.93
CA SER A 28 -25.95 -7.52 19.07
C SER A 28 -26.02 -8.23 17.70
N GLN A 29 -25.23 -9.28 17.48
CA GLN A 29 -25.22 -10.02 16.21
C GLN A 29 -26.57 -10.69 15.91
N THR A 30 -26.86 -10.84 14.60
CA THR A 30 -28.07 -11.57 14.15
C THR A 30 -27.94 -13.07 14.30
N MET A 31 -26.73 -13.61 14.47
CA MET A 31 -26.49 -15.02 14.77
C MET A 31 -27.03 -15.35 16.17
N PRO A 32 -27.81 -16.44 16.33
CA PRO A 32 -28.29 -16.88 17.67
C PRO A 32 -27.12 -17.12 18.62
N ALA A 33 -27.27 -16.70 19.89
CA ALA A 33 -26.23 -16.86 20.92
C ALA A 33 -25.80 -18.34 21.13
N ALA A 34 -26.65 -19.29 20.82
CA ALA A 34 -26.34 -20.72 20.91
C ALA A 34 -25.43 -21.23 19.76
N GLU A 35 -25.24 -20.43 18.70
CA GLU A 35 -24.43 -20.81 17.53
C GLU A 35 -23.02 -20.21 17.55
N PHE A 36 -22.70 -19.31 18.50
CA PHE A 36 -21.36 -18.78 18.65
C PHE A 36 -20.93 -18.73 20.12
N GLU A 37 -19.63 -18.79 20.33
CA GLU A 37 -18.99 -18.51 21.61
C GLU A 37 -17.94 -17.41 21.43
N VAL A 38 -17.68 -16.70 22.54
CA VAL A 38 -16.63 -15.68 22.62
C VAL A 38 -15.61 -16.16 23.64
N ILE A 39 -14.35 -16.19 23.27
CA ILE A 39 -13.25 -16.55 24.17
C ILE A 39 -12.34 -15.32 24.27
N ALA A 40 -12.49 -14.59 25.34
CA ALA A 40 -11.67 -13.42 25.64
C ALA A 40 -10.53 -13.81 26.59
N VAL A 41 -9.31 -13.49 26.21
CA VAL A 41 -8.14 -13.71 27.06
C VAL A 41 -7.63 -12.37 27.55
N ASP A 42 -7.84 -12.09 28.84
CA ASP A 42 -7.30 -10.91 29.51
C ASP A 42 -5.84 -11.16 29.87
N ASP A 43 -4.95 -10.47 29.19
CA ASP A 43 -3.48 -10.55 29.33
C ASP A 43 -2.98 -9.63 30.46
N GLY A 44 -3.65 -9.64 31.60
CA GLY A 44 -3.27 -8.87 32.79
C GLY A 44 -3.54 -7.38 32.67
N SER A 45 -4.72 -7.00 32.21
CA SER A 45 -5.14 -5.60 32.11
C SER A 45 -5.21 -4.91 33.48
N THR A 46 -4.97 -3.59 33.47
CA THR A 46 -4.97 -2.73 34.66
C THR A 46 -5.89 -1.51 34.53
N ASP A 47 -6.63 -1.41 33.40
CA ASP A 47 -7.46 -0.26 33.04
C ASP A 47 -8.97 -0.48 33.25
N GLY A 48 -9.36 -1.62 33.88
CA GLY A 48 -10.75 -2.03 34.06
C GLY A 48 -11.28 -2.95 32.95
N SER A 49 -10.44 -3.35 31.97
CA SER A 49 -10.85 -4.29 30.90
C SER A 49 -11.28 -5.64 31.47
N GLY A 50 -10.60 -6.17 32.51
CA GLY A 50 -10.97 -7.41 33.17
C GLY A 50 -12.36 -7.32 33.81
N ASP A 51 -12.63 -6.26 34.56
CA ASP A 51 -13.93 -6.01 35.20
C ASP A 51 -15.06 -5.90 34.15
N GLU A 52 -14.78 -5.29 33.03
CA GLU A 52 -15.74 -5.16 31.91
C GLU A 52 -16.03 -6.54 31.27
N LEU A 53 -15.05 -7.39 31.10
CA LEU A 53 -15.25 -8.77 30.64
C LEU A 53 -16.13 -9.57 31.61
N ASP A 54 -15.88 -9.46 32.95
CA ASP A 54 -16.66 -10.13 33.97
C ASP A 54 -18.11 -9.60 34.02
N ARG A 55 -18.30 -8.30 33.81
CA ARG A 55 -19.64 -7.69 33.71
C ARG A 55 -20.45 -8.27 32.54
N PHE A 56 -19.84 -8.44 31.38
CA PHE A 56 -20.50 -9.05 30.22
C PHE A 56 -20.72 -10.55 30.43
N ALA A 57 -19.76 -11.29 30.98
CA ALA A 57 -19.88 -12.71 31.27
C ALA A 57 -21.03 -13.05 32.22
N ALA A 58 -21.34 -12.15 33.15
CA ALA A 58 -22.47 -12.32 34.05
C ALA A 58 -23.85 -12.36 33.36
N THR A 59 -23.96 -11.79 32.14
CA THR A 59 -25.22 -11.71 31.36
C THR A 59 -25.17 -12.51 30.07
N HIS A 60 -24.00 -12.97 29.61
CA HIS A 60 -23.83 -13.70 28.35
C HIS A 60 -23.11 -15.03 28.59
N SER A 61 -23.86 -16.10 28.74
CA SER A 61 -23.34 -17.44 29.07
C SER A 61 -22.43 -18.06 27.99
N ASN A 62 -22.40 -17.47 26.79
CA ASN A 62 -21.53 -17.84 25.68
C ASN A 62 -20.22 -17.00 25.62
N LEU A 63 -19.95 -16.15 26.64
CA LEU A 63 -18.66 -15.50 26.85
C LEU A 63 -17.83 -16.29 27.88
N HIS A 64 -16.65 -16.69 27.47
CA HIS A 64 -15.66 -17.39 28.30
C HIS A 64 -14.44 -16.48 28.49
N VAL A 65 -14.21 -16.06 29.72
CA VAL A 65 -13.07 -15.21 30.08
C VAL A 65 -11.94 -16.07 30.59
N ILE A 66 -10.75 -15.89 30.08
CA ILE A 66 -9.51 -16.53 30.54
C ILE A 66 -8.58 -15.42 31.02
N GLN A 67 -8.28 -15.37 32.29
CA GLN A 67 -7.31 -14.42 32.85
C GLN A 67 -5.90 -15.05 32.84
N GLN A 68 -4.89 -14.23 32.58
CA GLN A 68 -3.48 -14.63 32.67
C GLN A 68 -2.58 -13.47 33.07
N GLU A 69 -1.37 -13.80 33.51
CA GLU A 69 -0.31 -12.80 33.66
C GLU A 69 0.09 -12.22 32.30
N ASN A 70 0.45 -10.94 32.29
CA ASN A 70 0.77 -10.22 31.08
C ASN A 70 1.93 -10.89 30.30
N TRP A 71 1.62 -11.51 29.17
CA TRP A 71 2.60 -12.03 28.24
C TRP A 71 3.30 -10.92 27.45
N GLY A 72 2.58 -9.81 27.21
CA GLY A 72 3.06 -8.61 26.55
C GLY A 72 2.98 -8.63 25.04
N TRP A 73 2.42 -9.68 24.42
CA TRP A 73 2.21 -9.80 22.98
C TRP A 73 0.98 -10.68 22.65
N PRO A 74 0.21 -10.39 21.59
CA PRO A 74 -1.10 -11.04 21.37
C PRO A 74 -1.03 -12.49 20.85
N GLY A 75 0.13 -12.99 20.42
CA GLY A 75 0.27 -14.33 19.84
C GLY A 75 -0.12 -15.44 20.81
N GLN A 76 0.43 -15.43 22.01
CA GLN A 76 0.15 -16.44 23.05
C GLN A 76 -1.30 -16.39 23.55
N PRO A 77 -1.91 -15.23 23.89
CA PRO A 77 -3.33 -15.14 24.20
C PRO A 77 -4.24 -15.69 23.09
N ARG A 78 -3.92 -15.40 21.80
CA ARG A 78 -4.68 -15.95 20.68
C ARG A 78 -4.55 -17.49 20.61
N ASN A 79 -3.37 -18.06 20.79
CA ASN A 79 -3.17 -19.51 20.81
C ASN A 79 -3.90 -20.17 21.97
N ARG A 80 -3.88 -19.56 23.17
CA ARG A 80 -4.59 -20.07 24.35
C ARG A 80 -6.09 -20.13 24.10
N ALA A 81 -6.67 -19.09 23.54
CA ALA A 81 -8.07 -19.06 23.15
C ALA A 81 -8.40 -20.05 22.03
N LEU A 82 -7.51 -20.17 21.01
CA LEU A 82 -7.69 -21.13 19.93
C LEU A 82 -7.75 -22.59 20.42
N ASN A 83 -6.94 -22.93 21.41
CA ASN A 83 -6.95 -24.27 22.01
C ASN A 83 -8.26 -24.57 22.77
N ALA A 84 -8.97 -23.55 23.26
CA ALA A 84 -10.28 -23.68 23.90
C ALA A 84 -11.44 -23.62 22.91
N ALA A 85 -11.20 -23.21 21.66
CA ALA A 85 -12.23 -22.99 20.65
C ALA A 85 -12.90 -24.30 20.21
N ARG A 86 -14.23 -24.30 20.13
CA ARG A 86 -15.07 -25.45 19.76
C ARG A 86 -15.85 -25.24 18.47
N GLY A 87 -16.02 -23.97 18.04
CA GLY A 87 -16.76 -23.60 16.84
C GLY A 87 -16.19 -24.26 15.58
N ARG A 88 -17.07 -24.42 14.58
CA ARG A 88 -16.65 -24.89 13.24
C ARG A 88 -15.66 -23.93 12.59
N TYR A 89 -15.88 -22.65 12.84
CA TYR A 89 -15.03 -21.54 12.39
C TYR A 89 -14.43 -20.80 13.60
N VAL A 90 -13.34 -20.11 13.34
CA VAL A 90 -12.65 -19.22 14.29
C VAL A 90 -12.47 -17.86 13.64
N PHE A 91 -12.73 -16.79 14.38
CA PHE A 91 -12.38 -15.44 13.97
C PHE A 91 -11.51 -14.81 15.07
N PHE A 92 -10.40 -14.18 14.67
CA PHE A 92 -9.55 -13.42 15.59
C PHE A 92 -9.92 -11.94 15.48
N ALA A 93 -10.42 -11.35 16.54
CA ALA A 93 -10.76 -9.94 16.62
C ALA A 93 -9.78 -9.19 17.53
N ASP A 94 -9.47 -7.95 17.19
CA ASP A 94 -8.74 -7.05 18.06
C ASP A 94 -9.72 -6.34 19.02
N SER A 95 -9.30 -6.10 20.26
CA SER A 95 -10.17 -5.64 21.35
C SER A 95 -10.65 -4.19 21.24
N ASP A 96 -10.15 -3.45 20.25
CA ASP A 96 -10.50 -2.04 19.98
C ASP A 96 -11.30 -1.82 18.69
N ASP A 97 -11.71 -2.90 18.02
CA ASP A 97 -12.44 -2.89 16.75
C ASP A 97 -13.96 -3.06 16.93
N LYS A 98 -14.72 -3.22 15.84
CA LYS A 98 -16.17 -3.35 15.87
C LYS A 98 -16.70 -4.22 14.74
N PHE A 99 -17.78 -4.98 14.98
CA PHE A 99 -18.48 -5.76 13.96
C PHE A 99 -19.75 -5.07 13.45
N ASP A 100 -20.07 -5.30 12.16
CA ASP A 100 -21.42 -5.11 11.65
C ASP A 100 -22.36 -6.18 12.27
N ARG A 101 -23.64 -5.83 12.40
CA ARG A 101 -24.63 -6.69 13.05
C ARG A 101 -24.85 -8.04 12.34
N SER A 102 -24.61 -8.12 11.04
CA SER A 102 -24.80 -9.33 10.23
C SER A 102 -23.51 -10.14 10.02
N ALA A 103 -22.39 -9.67 10.54
CA ALA A 103 -21.07 -10.17 10.20
C ALA A 103 -20.89 -11.67 10.40
N PHE A 104 -21.30 -12.19 11.58
CA PHE A 104 -21.10 -13.60 11.92
C PHE A 104 -21.90 -14.52 11.00
N THR A 105 -23.18 -14.22 10.80
CA THR A 105 -24.06 -14.99 9.92
C THR A 105 -23.51 -14.98 8.49
N VAL A 106 -23.24 -13.81 7.92
CA VAL A 106 -22.78 -13.68 6.53
C VAL A 106 -21.46 -14.40 6.30
N MET A 107 -20.46 -14.24 7.19
CA MET A 107 -19.18 -14.90 7.04
C MET A 107 -19.28 -16.43 7.11
N CYS A 108 -20.05 -16.95 8.08
CA CYS A 108 -20.22 -18.39 8.26
C CYS A 108 -21.04 -19.01 7.13
N ASP A 109 -22.13 -18.39 6.70
CA ASP A 109 -22.94 -18.85 5.57
C ASP A 109 -22.14 -18.87 4.27
N PHE A 110 -21.33 -17.82 4.04
CA PHE A 110 -20.46 -17.77 2.88
C PHE A 110 -19.41 -18.88 2.91
N ALA A 111 -18.77 -19.12 4.07
CA ALA A 111 -17.78 -20.18 4.24
C ALA A 111 -18.39 -21.58 4.05
N ASP A 112 -19.62 -21.79 4.53
CA ASP A 112 -20.36 -23.04 4.35
C ASP A 112 -20.74 -23.27 2.87
N ALA A 113 -21.33 -22.25 2.22
CA ALA A 113 -21.79 -22.33 0.83
C ALA A 113 -20.66 -22.61 -0.16
N HIS A 114 -19.46 -22.10 0.13
CA HIS A 114 -18.33 -22.20 -0.80
C HIS A 114 -17.20 -23.10 -0.31
N ALA A 115 -17.37 -23.79 0.81
CA ALA A 115 -16.34 -24.64 1.43
C ALA A 115 -15.00 -23.91 1.64
N SER A 116 -15.04 -22.61 2.01
CA SER A 116 -13.86 -21.80 2.19
C SER A 116 -13.10 -22.17 3.45
N ASP A 117 -11.77 -22.23 3.38
CA ASP A 117 -10.91 -22.42 4.56
C ASP A 117 -10.63 -21.08 5.25
N ILE A 118 -10.55 -20.01 4.45
CA ILE A 118 -10.33 -18.64 4.95
C ILE A 118 -11.32 -17.70 4.24
N VAL A 119 -12.02 -16.86 5.01
CA VAL A 119 -12.87 -15.78 4.48
C VAL A 119 -12.40 -14.45 5.00
N LEU A 120 -12.08 -13.54 4.08
CA LEU A 120 -11.75 -12.15 4.35
C LEU A 120 -13.04 -11.32 4.27
N PRO A 121 -13.56 -10.80 5.38
CA PRO A 121 -14.70 -9.89 5.35
C PRO A 121 -14.27 -8.52 4.82
N GLN A 122 -15.18 -7.81 4.14
CA GLN A 122 -14.96 -6.41 3.82
C GLN A 122 -14.73 -5.63 5.12
N MET A 123 -13.65 -4.84 5.10
CA MET A 123 -13.25 -4.03 6.24
C MET A 123 -13.68 -2.59 6.09
N GLY A 124 -14.20 -2.02 7.18
CA GLY A 124 -14.44 -0.59 7.37
C GLY A 124 -13.35 0.08 8.20
N SER A 125 -13.43 1.40 8.31
CA SER A 125 -12.47 2.25 9.01
C SER A 125 -13.16 3.08 10.09
N ILE A 126 -12.58 3.08 11.30
CA ILE A 126 -12.94 3.99 12.40
C ILE A 126 -11.75 4.93 12.65
N ASN A 127 -12.04 6.22 12.84
CA ASN A 127 -11.04 7.27 13.09
C ASN A 127 -9.92 7.31 12.03
N GLY A 128 -10.27 7.14 10.73
CA GLY A 128 -9.33 7.27 9.63
C GLY A 128 -8.30 6.13 9.52
N ARG A 129 -8.52 4.97 10.16
CA ARG A 129 -7.66 3.80 10.00
C ARG A 129 -7.62 3.37 8.54
N TRP A 130 -6.42 3.25 7.97
CA TRP A 130 -6.28 2.88 6.56
C TRP A 130 -6.75 1.45 6.28
N VAL A 131 -7.60 1.29 5.26
CA VAL A 131 -8.12 0.02 4.76
C VAL A 131 -7.76 -0.14 3.29
N GLN A 132 -7.40 -1.36 2.88
CA GLN A 132 -7.08 -1.68 1.50
C GLN A 132 -8.36 -1.89 0.65
N SER A 133 -9.03 -0.81 0.28
CA SER A 133 -10.32 -0.85 -0.43
C SER A 133 -10.32 -1.67 -1.73
N LYS A 134 -9.20 -1.71 -2.47
CA LYS A 134 -9.07 -2.49 -3.72
C LYS A 134 -9.27 -4.00 -3.50
N LEU A 135 -8.94 -4.53 -2.33
CA LEU A 135 -9.15 -5.93 -1.99
C LEU A 135 -10.64 -6.26 -1.91
N TYR A 136 -11.44 -5.30 -1.47
CA TYR A 136 -12.89 -5.44 -1.21
C TYR A 136 -13.76 -4.82 -2.32
N ALA A 137 -13.22 -4.62 -3.53
CA ALA A 137 -13.98 -4.07 -4.65
C ALA A 137 -15.12 -4.98 -5.14
N ARG A 138 -15.03 -6.28 -4.88
CA ARG A 138 -16.06 -7.28 -5.20
C ARG A 138 -15.85 -8.57 -4.39
N THR A 139 -16.93 -9.31 -4.17
CA THR A 139 -16.88 -10.69 -3.62
C THR A 139 -16.13 -11.63 -4.57
N ARG A 140 -15.29 -12.49 -4.00
CA ARG A 140 -14.52 -13.52 -4.73
C ARG A 140 -14.54 -14.82 -3.96
N ILE A 141 -14.93 -15.90 -4.61
CA ILE A 141 -14.90 -17.24 -4.03
C ILE A 141 -13.47 -17.74 -3.94
N ASP A 142 -12.71 -17.59 -5.04
CA ASP A 142 -11.29 -17.93 -5.11
C ASP A 142 -10.49 -16.63 -5.29
N ALA A 143 -9.89 -16.14 -4.22
CA ALA A 143 -9.08 -14.93 -4.23
C ALA A 143 -7.64 -15.24 -4.65
N ASP A 144 -7.05 -14.36 -5.45
CA ASP A 144 -5.65 -14.48 -5.87
C ASP A 144 -4.71 -14.31 -4.68
N LEU A 145 -3.73 -15.22 -4.55
CA LEU A 145 -2.73 -15.23 -3.47
C LEU A 145 -1.95 -13.92 -3.38
N SER A 146 -1.56 -13.34 -4.53
CA SER A 146 -0.81 -12.07 -4.54
C SER A 146 -1.63 -10.93 -3.94
N SER A 147 -2.96 -10.95 -4.10
CA SER A 147 -3.84 -9.94 -3.52
C SER A 147 -4.08 -10.14 -2.02
N VAL A 148 -4.29 -11.38 -1.56
CA VAL A 148 -4.56 -11.65 -0.13
C VAL A 148 -3.30 -11.53 0.73
N LEU A 149 -2.11 -11.83 0.21
CA LEU A 149 -0.82 -11.61 0.87
C LEU A 149 -0.47 -10.14 1.10
N THR A 150 -1.26 -9.22 0.54
CA THR A 150 -1.15 -7.80 0.88
C THR A 150 -1.74 -7.48 2.25
N THR A 151 -2.59 -8.35 2.81
CA THR A 151 -3.21 -8.22 4.14
C THR A 151 -2.80 -9.40 5.03
N LEU A 152 -1.93 -9.14 5.98
CA LEU A 152 -1.37 -10.13 6.90
C LEU A 152 -1.89 -10.00 8.33
N GLY A 153 -2.93 -9.20 8.59
CA GLY A 153 -3.60 -9.12 9.88
C GLY A 153 -4.51 -10.34 10.13
N PRO A 154 -4.77 -10.73 11.39
CA PRO A 154 -5.45 -11.99 11.73
C PRO A 154 -6.98 -11.91 11.60
N THR A 155 -7.55 -10.74 11.42
CA THR A 155 -8.99 -10.43 11.45
C THR A 155 -9.74 -11.04 10.25
N LYS A 156 -9.85 -12.38 10.27
CA LYS A 156 -10.45 -13.22 9.22
C LYS A 156 -11.16 -14.42 9.84
N LEU A 157 -12.11 -14.97 9.10
CA LEU A 157 -12.74 -16.23 9.48
C LEU A 157 -11.90 -17.39 8.95
N PHE A 158 -11.59 -18.35 9.82
CA PHE A 158 -10.86 -19.57 9.49
C PHE A 158 -11.72 -20.79 9.80
N ARG A 159 -11.68 -21.80 8.94
CA ARG A 159 -12.20 -23.14 9.28
C ARG A 159 -11.30 -23.75 10.35
N ARG A 160 -11.83 -24.05 11.55
CA ARG A 160 -11.02 -24.57 12.67
C ARG A 160 -10.28 -25.86 12.32
N LYS A 161 -10.94 -26.82 11.67
CA LYS A 161 -10.30 -28.06 11.23
C LYS A 161 -9.12 -27.83 10.28
N PHE A 162 -9.12 -26.75 9.51
CA PHE A 162 -7.98 -26.36 8.66
C PHE A 162 -6.81 -25.87 9.52
N LEU A 163 -7.06 -25.03 10.52
CA LEU A 163 -6.03 -24.57 11.45
C LEU A 163 -5.40 -25.75 12.21
N ASP A 164 -6.22 -26.67 12.69
CA ASP A 164 -5.76 -27.83 13.45
C ASP A 164 -4.98 -28.82 12.56
N LYS A 165 -5.50 -29.14 11.36
CA LYS A 165 -4.83 -30.05 10.41
C LYS A 165 -3.43 -29.59 10.04
N HIS A 166 -3.20 -28.32 9.90
CA HIS A 166 -1.92 -27.74 9.47
C HIS A 166 -1.11 -27.15 10.63
N GLU A 167 -1.54 -27.37 11.88
CA GLU A 167 -0.88 -26.87 13.08
C GLU A 167 -0.57 -25.37 13.01
N LEU A 168 -1.55 -24.60 12.50
CA LEU A 168 -1.41 -23.16 12.33
C LEU A 168 -1.60 -22.46 13.67
N ARG A 169 -0.52 -21.93 14.21
CA ARG A 169 -0.46 -21.19 15.47
C ARG A 169 0.33 -19.90 15.26
N PHE A 170 0.04 -18.89 16.06
CA PHE A 170 0.82 -17.67 16.09
C PHE A 170 2.17 -17.91 16.75
N PRO A 171 3.26 -17.30 16.29
CA PRO A 171 4.48 -17.22 17.09
C PRO A 171 4.20 -16.60 18.45
N GLU A 172 4.81 -17.14 19.49
CA GLU A 172 4.66 -16.63 20.87
C GLU A 172 5.79 -15.68 21.27
N GLU A 173 6.79 -15.55 20.41
CA GLU A 173 7.81 -14.52 20.51
C GLU A 173 7.22 -13.12 20.39
N LYS A 174 7.79 -12.16 21.12
CA LYS A 174 7.32 -10.77 21.13
C LYS A 174 7.79 -10.01 19.89
N VAL A 175 7.39 -10.50 18.71
CA VAL A 175 7.81 -9.94 17.42
C VAL A 175 6.65 -9.31 16.66
N ARG A 176 6.92 -8.22 15.99
CA ARG A 176 5.93 -7.64 15.06
C ARG A 176 5.75 -8.54 13.84
N LEU A 177 4.54 -8.56 13.26
CA LEU A 177 4.12 -9.42 12.16
C LEU A 177 4.00 -10.91 12.54
N GLU A 178 3.78 -11.23 13.81
CA GLU A 178 3.47 -12.59 14.26
C GLU A 178 2.26 -13.17 13.47
N ASP A 179 1.25 -12.35 13.25
CA ASP A 179 0.10 -12.67 12.38
C ASP A 179 0.54 -12.94 10.94
N GLY A 180 1.46 -12.14 10.40
CA GLY A 180 2.00 -12.33 9.06
C GLY A 180 2.71 -13.66 8.89
N ILE A 181 3.45 -14.12 9.90
CA ILE A 181 4.13 -15.41 9.89
C ILE A 181 3.13 -16.55 9.82
N MET A 182 2.09 -16.52 10.65
CA MET A 182 1.02 -17.54 10.64
C MET A 182 0.23 -17.48 9.32
N LEU A 183 -0.20 -16.29 8.90
CA LEU A 183 -1.04 -16.10 7.73
C LEU A 183 -0.36 -16.41 6.41
N SER A 184 0.94 -16.12 6.26
CA SER A 184 1.68 -16.49 5.06
C SER A 184 1.66 -18.01 4.82
N ARG A 185 1.76 -18.83 5.88
CA ARG A 185 1.56 -20.28 5.77
C ARG A 185 0.11 -20.63 5.45
N ALA A 186 -0.83 -20.03 6.18
CA ALA A 186 -2.25 -20.33 6.05
C ALA A 186 -2.75 -20.10 4.62
N TYR A 187 -2.36 -19.00 3.97
CA TYR A 187 -2.81 -18.70 2.61
C TYR A 187 -2.33 -19.72 1.56
N PHE A 188 -1.12 -20.24 1.69
CA PHE A 188 -0.61 -21.27 0.75
C PHE A 188 -1.16 -22.65 1.01
N LEU A 189 -1.51 -22.98 2.27
CA LEU A 189 -2.03 -24.29 2.66
C LEU A 189 -3.56 -24.39 2.46
N ALA A 190 -4.27 -23.26 2.37
CA ALA A 190 -5.71 -23.22 2.17
C ALA A 190 -6.10 -23.74 0.78
N GLN A 191 -7.11 -24.61 0.71
CA GLN A 191 -7.70 -25.03 -0.55
C GLN A 191 -8.51 -23.89 -1.18
N ARG A 192 -9.14 -23.05 -0.34
CA ARG A 192 -9.89 -21.88 -0.80
C ARG A 192 -9.78 -20.71 0.14
N VAL A 193 -9.37 -19.57 -0.41
CA VAL A 193 -9.37 -18.27 0.25
C VAL A 193 -10.38 -17.38 -0.46
N SER A 194 -11.35 -16.84 0.29
CA SER A 194 -12.45 -16.05 -0.27
C SER A 194 -12.48 -14.64 0.30
N VAL A 195 -13.12 -13.73 -0.44
CA VAL A 195 -13.40 -12.36 0.01
C VAL A 195 -14.91 -12.14 -0.07
N VAL A 196 -15.54 -11.75 1.01
CA VAL A 196 -16.96 -11.41 1.09
C VAL A 196 -17.14 -9.90 1.27
N THR A 197 -17.99 -9.30 0.44
CA THR A 197 -18.30 -7.86 0.42
C THR A 197 -19.79 -7.61 0.49
N GLY A 198 -20.19 -6.37 0.74
CA GLY A 198 -21.61 -5.96 0.83
C GLY A 198 -21.87 -5.02 2.00
N ALA A 199 -21.11 -5.13 3.07
CA ALA A 199 -21.07 -4.21 4.20
C ALA A 199 -19.68 -4.19 4.81
N ASP A 200 -19.38 -3.20 5.64
CA ASP A 200 -18.16 -3.15 6.46
C ASP A 200 -18.30 -4.10 7.65
N TYR A 201 -18.20 -5.43 7.35
CA TYR A 201 -18.46 -6.49 8.34
C TYR A 201 -17.54 -6.42 9.55
N TYR A 202 -16.31 -5.91 9.37
CA TYR A 202 -15.36 -5.70 10.44
C TYR A 202 -14.71 -4.33 10.29
N GLN A 203 -14.80 -3.48 11.31
CA GLN A 203 -14.33 -2.11 11.28
C GLN A 203 -13.11 -1.95 12.19
N ILE A 204 -11.96 -1.66 11.58
CA ILE A 204 -10.69 -1.48 12.29
C ILE A 204 -10.51 -0.03 12.75
N ARG A 205 -9.99 0.14 13.96
CA ARG A 205 -9.89 1.43 14.64
C ARG A 205 -8.47 1.99 14.70
N SER A 206 -8.36 3.30 14.49
CA SER A 206 -7.22 4.06 14.99
C SER A 206 -7.59 4.60 16.36
N ARG A 207 -6.91 4.16 17.44
CA ARG A 207 -7.19 4.59 18.80
C ARG A 207 -6.79 6.06 18.99
N ASP A 208 -7.62 6.83 19.69
CA ASP A 208 -7.37 8.26 19.94
C ASP A 208 -6.24 8.48 20.94
N ASP A 209 -5.98 7.48 21.81
CA ASP A 209 -4.87 7.49 22.79
C ASP A 209 -3.50 7.16 22.18
N GLY A 210 -3.44 6.82 20.88
CA GLY A 210 -2.21 6.45 20.18
C GLY A 210 -1.58 5.12 20.63
N GLN A 211 -2.28 4.31 21.43
CA GLN A 211 -1.77 3.07 22.02
C GLN A 211 -1.87 1.85 21.09
N ASN A 212 -2.23 2.03 19.81
CA ASN A 212 -2.15 0.92 18.86
C ASN A 212 -0.74 0.31 18.87
N ILE A 213 -0.63 -1.02 18.95
CA ILE A 213 0.65 -1.75 18.89
C ILE A 213 1.46 -1.35 17.64
N SER A 214 0.76 -1.03 16.53
CA SER A 214 1.39 -0.57 15.28
C SER A 214 2.13 0.76 15.39
N SER A 215 1.91 1.57 16.42
CA SER A 215 2.61 2.85 16.67
C SER A 215 3.82 2.73 17.61
N ARG A 216 4.02 1.57 18.27
CA ARG A 216 5.14 1.35 19.19
C ARG A 216 6.50 1.34 18.44
N TYR A 217 7.57 1.45 19.23
CA TYR A 217 8.95 1.31 18.76
C TYR A 217 9.14 0.06 17.89
N LEU A 218 9.84 0.23 16.77
CA LEU A 218 10.14 -0.84 15.83
C LEU A 218 11.59 -1.27 16.00
N ASP A 219 11.85 -2.44 16.58
CA ASP A 219 13.19 -3.00 16.63
C ASP A 219 13.61 -3.47 15.23
N PRO A 220 14.81 -3.05 14.74
CA PRO A 220 15.28 -3.42 13.41
C PRO A 220 15.44 -4.91 13.20
N ASP A 221 16.00 -5.60 14.17
CA ASP A 221 16.33 -7.02 14.10
C ASP A 221 15.08 -7.88 14.12
N GLU A 222 14.23 -7.68 15.13
CA GLU A 222 12.98 -8.44 15.31
C GLU A 222 12.04 -8.26 14.12
N TYR A 223 11.87 -7.02 13.66
CA TYR A 223 10.97 -6.72 12.56
C TYR A 223 11.46 -7.31 11.23
N THR A 224 12.76 -7.18 10.94
CA THR A 224 13.33 -7.72 9.71
C THR A 224 13.37 -9.24 9.75
N TRP A 225 13.64 -9.85 10.92
CA TRP A 225 13.51 -11.29 11.12
C TRP A 225 12.10 -11.79 10.79
N ALA A 226 11.07 -11.12 11.30
CA ALA A 226 9.68 -11.49 11.00
C ALA A 226 9.33 -11.38 9.51
N ILE A 227 9.82 -10.33 8.83
CA ILE A 227 9.67 -10.20 7.37
C ILE A 227 10.37 -11.35 6.64
N ALA A 228 11.56 -11.75 7.13
CA ALA A 228 12.30 -12.88 6.58
C ALA A 228 11.55 -14.21 6.77
N GLN A 229 10.91 -14.44 7.94
CA GLN A 229 10.07 -15.62 8.15
C GLN A 229 8.89 -15.67 7.18
N VAL A 230 8.19 -14.55 6.98
CA VAL A 230 7.12 -14.43 5.97
C VAL A 230 7.66 -14.76 4.57
N SER A 231 8.85 -14.25 4.23
CA SER A 231 9.48 -14.48 2.92
C SER A 231 9.90 -15.94 2.72
N ARG A 232 10.41 -16.61 3.77
CA ARG A 232 10.71 -18.04 3.74
C ARG A 232 9.45 -18.87 3.51
N ASN A 233 8.38 -18.59 4.26
CA ASN A 233 7.09 -19.24 4.04
C ASN A 233 6.60 -19.08 2.59
N ILE A 234 6.70 -17.87 2.01
CA ILE A 234 6.32 -17.65 0.61
C ILE A 234 7.18 -18.51 -0.33
N ARG A 235 8.50 -18.60 -0.10
CA ARG A 235 9.41 -19.36 -0.94
C ARG A 235 9.20 -20.88 -0.80
N ASP A 236 8.92 -21.34 0.42
CA ASP A 236 8.79 -22.78 0.74
C ASP A 236 7.45 -23.36 0.29
N TYR A 237 6.39 -22.56 0.36
CA TYR A 237 5.03 -23.02 0.06
C TYR A 237 4.51 -22.63 -1.32
N ASP A 238 5.13 -21.66 -2.03
CA ASP A 238 4.70 -21.29 -3.38
C ASP A 238 5.38 -22.21 -4.42
N PRO A 239 4.63 -23.04 -5.16
CA PRO A 239 5.19 -23.89 -6.20
C PRO A 239 5.70 -23.14 -7.43
N ASP A 240 5.37 -21.83 -7.58
CA ASP A 240 5.86 -20.96 -8.66
C ASP A 240 6.93 -19.99 -8.14
N PRO A 241 8.23 -20.27 -8.35
CA PRO A 241 9.31 -19.40 -7.88
C PRO A 241 9.24 -17.98 -8.44
N LYS A 242 8.70 -17.78 -9.65
CA LYS A 242 8.55 -16.45 -10.25
C LYS A 242 7.47 -15.64 -9.53
N ARG A 243 6.38 -16.30 -9.13
CA ARG A 243 5.32 -15.68 -8.33
C ARG A 243 5.84 -15.39 -6.92
N ALA A 244 6.50 -16.34 -6.27
CA ALA A 244 7.13 -16.16 -4.96
C ALA A 244 8.06 -14.93 -4.95
N ASN A 245 8.95 -14.81 -5.91
CA ASN A 245 9.88 -13.69 -6.05
C ASN A 245 9.15 -12.35 -6.21
N ARG A 246 8.07 -12.28 -7.02
CA ARG A 246 7.27 -11.06 -7.15
C ARG A 246 6.59 -10.65 -5.84
N ILE A 247 6.05 -11.64 -5.09
CA ILE A 247 5.39 -11.40 -3.80
C ILE A 247 6.42 -10.92 -2.77
N ILE A 248 7.59 -11.57 -2.69
CA ILE A 248 8.69 -11.19 -1.80
C ILE A 248 9.21 -9.78 -2.14
N LEU A 249 9.35 -9.45 -3.42
CA LEU A 249 9.75 -8.12 -3.85
C LEU A 249 8.73 -7.04 -3.44
N ASP A 250 7.42 -7.32 -3.56
CA ASP A 250 6.39 -6.41 -3.08
C ASP A 250 6.39 -6.28 -1.56
N LEU A 251 6.59 -7.37 -0.83
CA LEU A 251 6.75 -7.37 0.63
C LEU A 251 7.96 -6.51 1.05
N TYR A 252 9.12 -6.71 0.43
CA TYR A 252 10.33 -5.93 0.64
C TYR A 252 10.09 -4.44 0.39
N ARG A 253 9.47 -4.10 -0.74
CA ARG A 253 9.09 -2.72 -1.07
C ARG A 253 8.21 -2.09 0.01
N ARG A 254 7.18 -2.82 0.49
CA ARG A 254 6.20 -2.31 1.47
C ARG A 254 6.73 -2.27 2.91
N LYS A 255 7.56 -3.22 3.30
CA LYS A 255 7.96 -3.40 4.71
C LYS A 255 9.37 -2.87 4.99
N CYS A 256 10.31 -3.01 4.04
CA CYS A 256 11.68 -2.51 4.20
C CYS A 256 11.87 -1.14 3.52
N LEU A 257 11.62 -1.03 2.22
CA LEU A 257 11.97 0.19 1.49
C LEU A 257 11.08 1.41 1.81
N LYS A 258 9.81 1.20 2.20
CA LYS A 258 8.97 2.28 2.72
C LYS A 258 9.51 2.91 4.01
N PHE A 259 10.31 2.17 4.76
CA PHE A 259 10.94 2.67 5.98
C PHE A 259 11.85 3.87 5.70
N TYR A 260 12.51 3.89 4.54
CA TYR A 260 13.37 4.98 4.08
C TYR A 260 12.60 6.18 3.50
N ALA A 261 11.34 6.35 3.88
CA ALA A 261 10.57 7.54 3.54
C ALA A 261 11.00 8.75 4.40
N PRO A 262 10.82 9.99 3.87
CA PRO A 262 11.32 11.21 4.50
C PRO A 262 10.85 11.42 5.94
N ASP A 263 9.59 11.11 6.20
CA ASP A 263 8.93 11.30 7.49
C ASP A 263 9.47 10.41 8.61
N ARG A 264 10.16 9.34 8.26
CA ARG A 264 10.69 8.33 9.18
C ARG A 264 12.22 8.37 9.27
N PHE A 265 12.90 8.11 8.16
CA PHE A 265 14.35 7.83 8.16
C PHE A 265 15.20 9.03 8.58
N VAL A 266 14.82 10.24 8.13
CA VAL A 266 15.57 11.47 8.45
C VAL A 266 15.60 11.76 9.96
N LYS A 267 14.59 11.30 10.70
CA LYS A 267 14.45 11.52 12.15
C LYS A 267 15.21 10.50 13.00
N LEU A 268 15.80 9.47 12.37
CA LEU A 268 16.50 8.42 13.12
C LEU A 268 17.88 8.89 13.59
N LYS A 269 18.26 8.45 14.77
CA LYS A 269 19.66 8.53 15.24
C LYS A 269 20.54 7.67 14.31
N HIS A 270 21.80 8.07 14.15
CA HIS A 270 22.76 7.46 13.22
C HIS A 270 22.89 5.94 13.42
N GLU A 271 23.23 5.50 14.62
CA GLU A 271 23.39 4.09 14.97
C GLU A 271 22.17 3.22 14.61
N ARG A 272 20.98 3.76 14.83
CA ARG A 272 19.75 3.05 14.50
C ARG A 272 19.50 2.99 13.00
N ALA A 273 19.85 4.04 12.27
CA ALA A 273 19.75 4.06 10.82
C ALA A 273 20.71 3.05 10.19
N GLU A 274 21.94 2.97 10.70
CA GLU A 274 22.94 1.97 10.31
C GLU A 274 22.41 0.55 10.57
N ARG A 275 21.87 0.28 11.76
CA ARG A 275 21.33 -1.04 12.08
C ARG A 275 20.21 -1.47 11.12
N PHE A 276 19.27 -0.57 10.76
CA PHE A 276 18.26 -0.86 9.75
C PHE A 276 18.88 -1.19 8.38
N ILE A 277 19.92 -0.50 7.97
CA ILE A 277 20.60 -0.80 6.71
C ILE A 277 21.25 -2.18 6.77
N GLU A 278 21.98 -2.50 7.82
CA GLU A 278 22.63 -3.80 7.99
C GLU A 278 21.66 -4.98 7.90
N VAL A 279 20.55 -4.93 8.67
CA VAL A 279 19.55 -6.01 8.66
C VAL A 279 18.80 -6.11 7.33
N HIS A 280 18.55 -4.96 6.66
CA HIS A 280 17.97 -4.96 5.33
C HIS A 280 18.95 -5.44 4.25
N GLN A 281 20.26 -5.21 4.38
CA GLN A 281 21.28 -5.81 3.53
C GLN A 281 21.32 -7.34 3.70
N GLN A 282 21.17 -7.85 4.93
CA GLN A 282 21.06 -9.29 5.19
C GLN A 282 19.83 -9.86 4.48
N PHE A 283 18.69 -9.18 4.59
CA PHE A 283 17.47 -9.56 3.89
C PHE A 283 17.66 -9.57 2.37
N GLN A 284 18.30 -8.54 1.81
CA GLN A 284 18.58 -8.48 0.37
C GLN A 284 19.46 -9.63 -0.11
N ARG A 285 20.52 -9.97 0.64
CA ARG A 285 21.41 -11.09 0.27
C ARG A 285 20.66 -12.42 0.18
N GLU A 286 19.68 -12.63 1.06
CA GLU A 286 18.90 -13.88 1.10
C GLU A 286 17.76 -13.92 0.08
N PHE A 287 17.05 -12.79 -0.12
CA PHE A 287 15.77 -12.78 -0.81
C PHE A 287 15.70 -11.95 -2.10
N ILE A 288 16.57 -10.95 -2.27
CA ILE A 288 16.47 -9.98 -3.35
C ILE A 288 17.76 -9.98 -4.20
N PRO A 289 17.89 -10.91 -5.15
CA PRO A 289 19.00 -10.87 -6.11
C PRO A 289 18.92 -9.60 -6.96
N VAL A 290 20.06 -9.16 -7.51
CA VAL A 290 20.19 -7.90 -8.26
C VAL A 290 19.23 -7.84 -9.46
N GLU A 291 19.00 -8.97 -10.12
CA GLU A 291 18.10 -9.09 -11.26
C GLU A 291 16.64 -8.82 -10.87
N LEU A 292 16.24 -9.22 -9.66
CA LEU A 292 14.92 -8.95 -9.13
C LEU A 292 14.75 -7.48 -8.70
N GLU A 293 15.81 -6.88 -8.17
CA GLU A 293 15.84 -5.48 -7.77
C GLU A 293 15.56 -4.52 -8.95
N ALA A 294 16.03 -4.86 -10.15
CA ALA A 294 15.78 -4.09 -11.36
C ALA A 294 14.28 -3.94 -11.72
N ALA A 295 13.41 -4.78 -11.19
CA ALA A 295 11.96 -4.69 -11.38
C ALA A 295 11.30 -3.65 -10.46
N LEU A 296 12.01 -3.09 -9.47
CA LEU A 296 11.50 -2.01 -8.64
C LEU A 296 11.38 -0.70 -9.46
N GLU A 297 10.30 0.03 -9.22
CA GLU A 297 10.12 1.39 -9.74
C GLU A 297 10.74 2.42 -8.78
N GLU A 298 11.06 3.60 -9.31
CA GLU A 298 11.51 4.71 -8.46
C GLU A 298 10.39 5.19 -7.50
N PRO A 299 10.73 5.62 -6.29
CA PRO A 299 12.07 5.76 -5.70
C PRO A 299 12.61 4.47 -5.02
N PHE A 300 11.93 3.36 -5.14
CA PHE A 300 12.27 2.13 -4.41
C PHE A 300 13.51 1.44 -4.98
N ARG A 301 13.77 1.56 -6.27
CA ARG A 301 14.98 1.02 -6.89
C ARG A 301 16.22 1.70 -6.31
N SER A 302 16.30 3.02 -6.39
CA SER A 302 17.41 3.78 -5.82
C SER A 302 17.61 3.50 -4.33
N ARG A 303 16.52 3.44 -3.55
CA ARG A 303 16.60 3.09 -2.13
C ARG A 303 17.19 1.70 -1.90
N SER A 304 16.81 0.73 -2.72
CA SER A 304 17.32 -0.64 -2.64
C SER A 304 18.82 -0.70 -2.97
N GLU A 305 19.23 -0.01 -4.02
CA GLU A 305 20.64 0.09 -4.43
C GLU A 305 21.50 0.76 -3.33
N TRP A 306 21.03 1.84 -2.72
CA TRP A 306 21.74 2.48 -1.60
C TRP A 306 21.81 1.62 -0.35
N VAL A 307 20.74 0.91 -0.01
CA VAL A 307 20.76 -0.06 1.09
C VAL A 307 21.80 -1.13 0.81
N ARG A 308 21.84 -1.68 -0.41
CA ARG A 308 22.82 -2.70 -0.81
C ARG A 308 24.25 -2.20 -0.71
N ALA A 309 24.48 -0.94 -1.08
CA ALA A 309 25.78 -0.28 -0.97
C ALA A 309 26.15 0.12 0.47
N GLY A 310 25.18 0.16 1.39
CA GLY A 310 25.38 0.71 2.73
C GLY A 310 25.52 2.23 2.77
N ASP A 311 25.05 2.92 1.72
CA ASP A 311 25.23 4.37 1.54
C ASP A 311 24.15 5.15 2.33
N ILE A 312 24.43 5.37 3.61
CA ILE A 312 23.52 6.06 4.52
C ILE A 312 23.29 7.52 4.11
N GLU A 313 24.31 8.18 3.55
CA GLU A 313 24.19 9.57 3.12
C GLU A 313 23.32 9.68 1.87
N ALA A 314 23.49 8.80 0.90
CA ALA A 314 22.58 8.73 -0.25
C ALA A 314 21.12 8.53 0.17
N ILE A 315 20.87 7.65 1.14
CA ILE A 315 19.52 7.42 1.68
C ILE A 315 19.00 8.68 2.39
N ARG A 316 19.81 9.38 3.17
CA ARG A 316 19.42 10.61 3.87
C ARG A 316 19.10 11.74 2.90
N VAL A 317 20.01 12.02 1.98
CA VAL A 317 19.84 13.04 0.93
C VAL A 317 18.63 12.71 0.07
N GLY A 318 18.51 11.45 -0.36
CA GLY A 318 17.38 10.97 -1.12
C GLY A 318 16.04 11.10 -0.42
N SER A 319 16.01 10.85 0.87
CA SER A 319 14.83 11.04 1.70
C SER A 319 14.47 12.53 1.86
N GLN A 320 15.46 13.40 2.04
CA GLN A 320 15.24 14.85 2.12
C GLN A 320 14.70 15.43 0.81
N ILE A 321 15.27 15.01 -0.33
CA ILE A 321 14.80 15.43 -1.66
C ILE A 321 13.37 14.93 -1.91
N ALA A 322 13.06 13.69 -1.52
CA ALA A 322 11.71 13.13 -1.65
C ALA A 322 10.67 13.83 -0.75
N ALA A 323 11.11 14.49 0.35
CA ALA A 323 10.24 15.30 1.19
C ALA A 323 9.74 16.57 0.48
N VAL A 324 10.49 17.05 -0.51
CA VAL A 324 10.07 18.18 -1.32
C VAL A 324 9.17 17.67 -2.43
N GLU A 325 7.86 17.81 -2.22
CA GLU A 325 6.87 17.38 -3.20
C GLU A 325 7.10 18.06 -4.56
N LEU A 326 7.25 17.25 -5.60
CA LEU A 326 7.25 17.73 -6.96
C LEU A 326 5.80 18.00 -7.39
N ALA A 327 5.30 19.22 -7.14
CA ALA A 327 3.97 19.67 -7.51
C ALA A 327 4.04 20.60 -8.75
N PRO A 328 4.24 20.07 -9.97
CA PRO A 328 4.42 20.91 -11.15
C PRO A 328 3.09 21.51 -11.58
N THR A 329 3.07 22.82 -11.73
CA THR A 329 1.90 23.59 -12.16
C THR A 329 2.20 24.35 -13.44
N LEU A 330 1.40 24.14 -14.48
CA LEU A 330 1.46 24.92 -15.71
C LEU A 330 0.94 26.35 -15.42
N VAL A 331 1.83 27.33 -15.52
CA VAL A 331 1.54 28.74 -15.23
C VAL A 331 1.40 29.57 -16.49
N ARG A 332 1.84 29.04 -17.64
CA ARG A 332 1.67 29.67 -18.96
C ARG A 332 1.60 28.64 -20.06
N TRP A 333 0.64 28.84 -20.95
CA TRP A 333 0.49 28.11 -22.21
C TRP A 333 0.39 29.08 -23.37
N LYS A 334 1.31 29.03 -24.33
CA LYS A 334 1.29 29.91 -25.50
C LYS A 334 1.41 29.08 -26.77
N LEU A 335 0.43 29.19 -27.64
CA LEU A 335 0.47 28.56 -28.97
C LEU A 335 1.32 29.37 -29.93
N THR A 336 2.12 28.68 -30.72
CA THR A 336 2.95 29.23 -31.77
C THR A 336 2.66 28.52 -33.11
N SER A 337 3.17 29.03 -34.22
CA SER A 337 3.04 28.39 -35.53
C SER A 337 3.70 27.02 -35.58
N ARG A 338 4.74 26.77 -34.77
CA ARG A 338 5.57 25.55 -34.77
C ARG A 338 5.30 24.63 -33.61
N GLY A 339 4.54 25.04 -32.59
CA GLY A 339 4.34 24.25 -31.37
C GLY A 339 3.61 25.01 -30.28
N ALA A 340 3.83 24.58 -29.05
CA ALA A 340 3.42 25.28 -27.84
C ALA A 340 4.63 25.60 -26.96
N GLU A 341 4.64 26.76 -26.35
CA GLU A 341 5.57 27.15 -25.30
C GLU A 341 4.84 27.00 -23.97
N LEU A 342 5.48 26.27 -23.05
CA LEU A 342 4.95 25.96 -21.73
C LEU A 342 5.89 26.50 -20.66
N GLN A 343 5.32 27.18 -19.64
CA GLN A 343 6.05 27.49 -18.42
C GLN A 343 5.44 26.68 -17.28
N ILE A 344 6.26 25.85 -16.65
CA ILE A 344 5.88 24.97 -15.55
C ILE A 344 6.63 25.41 -14.32
N ARG A 345 5.90 25.77 -13.26
CA ARG A 345 6.45 26.10 -11.94
C ARG A 345 6.44 24.84 -11.09
N SER A 346 7.51 24.59 -10.36
CA SER A 346 7.57 23.50 -9.37
C SER A 346 8.41 23.94 -8.17
N ARG A 347 8.28 23.20 -7.06
CA ARG A 347 9.15 23.37 -5.90
C ARG A 347 10.53 22.82 -6.20
N VAL A 348 11.58 23.45 -5.64
CA VAL A 348 12.97 22.99 -5.72
C VAL A 348 13.48 22.56 -4.36
N PHE A 349 14.48 21.72 -4.37
CA PHE A 349 15.23 21.38 -3.17
C PHE A 349 16.22 22.49 -2.85
N SER A 350 16.16 23.07 -1.65
CA SER A 350 17.00 24.22 -1.24
C SER A 350 18.29 23.82 -0.53
N GLY A 351 18.61 22.54 -0.43
CA GLY A 351 19.71 22.00 0.36
C GLY A 351 21.01 21.86 -0.42
N GLY A 352 21.89 22.88 -0.39
CA GLY A 352 23.30 22.74 -0.76
C GLY A 352 23.60 22.46 -2.24
N ALA A 353 24.85 22.21 -2.58
CA ALA A 353 25.37 22.02 -3.94
C ALA A 353 24.86 20.72 -4.61
N VAL A 354 23.63 20.75 -5.07
CA VAL A 354 22.99 19.62 -5.78
C VAL A 354 22.63 20.10 -7.17
N ASP A 355 23.06 19.38 -8.20
CA ASP A 355 22.71 19.66 -9.58
C ASP A 355 21.27 19.18 -9.85
N GLU A 356 20.37 20.12 -10.12
CA GLU A 356 18.96 19.83 -10.33
C GLU A 356 18.56 20.13 -11.77
N SER A 357 18.11 19.11 -12.50
CA SER A 357 17.64 19.24 -13.87
C SER A 357 16.16 18.92 -14.01
N HIS A 358 15.47 19.58 -14.94
CA HIS A 358 14.06 19.41 -15.21
C HIS A 358 13.81 19.01 -16.67
N VAL A 359 13.02 17.98 -16.86
CA VAL A 359 12.66 17.44 -18.17
C VAL A 359 11.15 17.26 -18.26
N LEU A 360 10.54 17.75 -19.35
CA LEU A 360 9.13 17.49 -19.63
C LEU A 360 9.00 16.14 -20.36
N GLN A 361 8.29 15.21 -19.75
CA GLN A 361 7.94 13.95 -20.40
C GLN A 361 6.51 14.03 -20.97
N VAL A 362 6.39 13.71 -22.24
CA VAL A 362 5.11 13.54 -22.94
C VAL A 362 4.89 12.04 -23.12
N SER A 363 3.79 11.52 -22.58
CA SER A 363 3.48 10.09 -22.64
C SER A 363 2.09 9.83 -23.18
N LYS A 364 1.92 8.83 -24.04
CA LYS A 364 0.60 8.40 -24.51
C LYS A 364 -0.09 7.59 -23.43
N ARG A 365 -1.34 7.97 -23.10
CA ARG A 365 -2.16 7.24 -22.13
C ARG A 365 -2.40 5.80 -22.58
N GLY A 366 -2.21 4.84 -21.67
CA GLY A 366 -2.43 3.42 -21.94
C GLY A 366 -1.38 2.76 -22.84
N SER A 367 -0.18 3.36 -23.02
CA SER A 367 0.91 2.75 -23.79
C SER A 367 2.29 3.11 -23.24
N ASN A 368 3.31 2.37 -23.65
CA ASN A 368 4.71 2.63 -23.31
C ASN A 368 5.35 3.77 -24.13
N TRP A 369 4.60 4.37 -25.07
CA TRP A 369 5.13 5.46 -25.87
C TRP A 369 5.33 6.72 -25.03
N ARG A 370 6.55 7.21 -25.03
CA ARG A 370 6.95 8.44 -24.32
C ARG A 370 8.16 9.07 -25.00
N TYR A 371 8.29 10.37 -24.88
CA TYR A 371 9.52 11.11 -25.18
C TYR A 371 9.72 12.25 -24.18
N THR A 372 10.94 12.73 -24.09
CA THR A 372 11.33 13.77 -23.15
C THR A 372 11.82 15.01 -23.89
N LEU A 373 11.60 16.17 -23.28
CA LEU A 373 12.05 17.47 -23.74
C LEU A 373 12.84 18.13 -22.61
N PRO A 374 14.10 18.52 -22.82
CA PRO A 374 14.82 19.32 -21.85
C PRO A 374 14.17 20.69 -21.69
N ALA A 375 14.33 21.30 -20.53
CA ALA A 375 13.96 22.69 -20.34
C ALA A 375 14.84 23.59 -21.22
N VAL A 376 14.20 24.57 -21.88
CA VAL A 376 14.92 25.56 -22.73
C VAL A 376 15.50 26.66 -21.85
N ARG A 377 14.84 26.95 -20.74
CA ARG A 377 15.24 27.96 -19.75
C ARG A 377 14.76 27.53 -18.37
N LEU A 378 15.57 27.80 -17.37
CA LEU A 378 15.24 27.64 -15.96
C LEU A 378 15.41 29.00 -15.26
N ALA A 379 14.37 29.44 -14.54
CA ALA A 379 14.42 30.64 -13.74
C ALA A 379 13.99 30.32 -12.30
N ARG A 380 14.84 30.61 -11.33
CA ARG A 380 14.46 30.52 -9.91
C ARG A 380 13.54 31.68 -9.56
N GLY A 381 12.58 31.46 -8.65
CA GLY A 381 11.69 32.51 -8.17
C GLY A 381 12.48 33.69 -7.57
N ALA A 382 11.99 34.90 -7.76
CA ALA A 382 12.65 36.11 -7.32
C ALA A 382 12.71 36.27 -5.79
N ASP A 383 11.86 35.56 -5.05
CA ASP A 383 11.83 35.53 -3.59
C ASP A 383 12.76 34.45 -3.06
N LYS A 384 13.73 34.84 -2.23
CA LYS A 384 14.64 33.88 -1.57
C LYS A 384 13.89 32.89 -0.66
N GLU A 385 12.66 33.18 -0.26
CA GLU A 385 11.80 32.32 0.54
C GLU A 385 10.96 31.36 -0.33
N SER A 386 10.75 31.67 -1.62
CA SER A 386 10.02 30.77 -2.52
C SER A 386 10.96 29.73 -3.14
N ASN A 387 11.06 28.55 -2.50
CA ASN A 387 11.76 27.39 -3.06
C ASN A 387 11.07 26.91 -4.34
N THR A 388 10.99 27.78 -5.37
CA THR A 388 10.34 27.46 -6.64
C THR A 388 11.23 27.73 -7.83
N ILE A 389 11.06 26.92 -8.88
CA ILE A 389 11.67 27.08 -10.18
C ILE A 389 10.57 27.14 -11.25
N THR A 390 10.78 27.98 -12.26
CA THR A 390 9.96 28.00 -13.48
C THR A 390 10.79 27.48 -14.63
N ALA A 391 10.36 26.37 -15.22
CA ALA A 391 10.99 25.73 -16.36
C ALA A 391 10.18 26.03 -17.64
N GLU A 392 10.85 26.46 -18.70
CA GLU A 392 10.26 26.71 -20.02
C GLU A 392 10.53 25.53 -20.95
N PHE A 393 9.48 25.08 -21.63
CA PHE A 393 9.56 23.97 -22.60
C PHE A 393 8.96 24.37 -23.94
N ARG A 394 9.49 23.80 -25.03
CA ARG A 394 8.94 23.96 -26.38
C ARG A 394 8.47 22.60 -26.92
N LEU A 395 7.18 22.46 -27.08
CA LEU A 395 6.52 21.26 -27.58
C LEU A 395 6.17 21.43 -29.06
N GLY A 396 6.98 20.87 -29.96
CA GLY A 396 6.79 20.99 -31.40
C GLY A 396 5.64 20.13 -31.93
N TRP A 397 4.79 20.69 -32.82
CA TRP A 397 3.65 19.97 -33.41
C TRP A 397 4.05 18.71 -34.18
N ARG A 398 5.18 18.70 -34.86
CA ARG A 398 5.66 17.53 -35.63
C ARG A 398 5.83 16.29 -34.76
N ARG A 399 6.14 16.44 -33.48
CA ARG A 399 6.28 15.33 -32.51
C ARG A 399 4.93 14.82 -31.99
N LEU A 400 3.88 15.61 -32.13
CA LEU A 400 2.51 15.27 -31.74
C LEU A 400 1.67 14.76 -32.92
N LEU A 401 2.17 14.84 -34.17
CA LEU A 401 1.46 14.32 -35.35
C LEU A 401 1.38 12.80 -35.27
N VAL A 402 0.17 12.29 -35.21
CA VAL A 402 -0.12 10.87 -35.02
C VAL A 402 -1.24 10.40 -35.95
N PRO A 403 -1.17 9.17 -36.46
CA PRO A 403 -2.14 8.64 -37.44
C PRO A 403 -3.49 8.25 -36.85
N SER A 404 -3.70 8.39 -35.53
CA SER A 404 -4.95 8.04 -34.85
C SER A 404 -5.19 8.98 -33.67
N GLU A 405 -6.43 9.13 -33.25
CA GLU A 405 -6.77 9.88 -32.05
C GLU A 405 -5.99 9.37 -30.84
N ARG A 406 -5.48 10.29 -30.03
CA ARG A 406 -4.69 9.98 -28.83
C ARG A 406 -4.90 11.00 -27.74
N VAL A 407 -4.76 10.53 -26.52
CA VAL A 407 -4.58 11.39 -25.34
C VAL A 407 -3.14 11.25 -24.88
N VAL A 408 -2.46 12.37 -24.74
CA VAL A 408 -1.12 12.42 -24.13
C VAL A 408 -1.18 13.21 -22.82
N ASP A 409 -0.43 12.72 -21.87
CA ASP A 409 -0.29 13.28 -20.55
C ASP A 409 1.09 13.93 -20.40
N LEU A 410 1.13 15.08 -19.68
CA LEU A 410 2.35 15.81 -19.41
C LEU A 410 2.83 15.50 -17.99
N HIS A 411 4.13 15.15 -17.86
CA HIS A 411 4.76 14.93 -16.58
C HIS A 411 6.04 15.76 -16.50
N LEU A 412 6.27 16.42 -15.38
CA LEU A 412 7.58 16.97 -15.07
C LEU A 412 8.42 15.86 -14.42
N ILE A 413 9.64 15.71 -14.88
CA ILE A 413 10.66 14.87 -14.28
C ILE A 413 11.71 15.79 -13.71
N ARG A 414 11.96 15.70 -12.43
CA ARG A 414 13.08 16.32 -11.73
C ARG A 414 14.16 15.26 -11.50
N ARG A 415 15.37 15.56 -11.90
CA ARG A 415 16.56 14.78 -11.56
C ARG A 415 17.43 15.62 -10.63
N VAL A 416 17.88 15.01 -9.58
CA VAL A 416 18.73 15.64 -8.58
C VAL A 416 19.99 14.78 -8.44
N GLY A 417 21.10 15.27 -8.91
CA GLY A 417 22.41 14.69 -8.72
C GLY A 417 22.93 15.03 -7.32
N TYR A 418 23.48 14.09 -6.61
CA TYR A 418 24.12 14.29 -5.30
C TYR A 418 25.55 13.72 -5.27
N ASP A 419 25.99 13.12 -6.36
CA ASP A 419 27.31 12.55 -6.60
C ASP A 419 27.69 12.79 -8.07
N ASP A 420 28.97 12.71 -8.41
CA ASP A 420 29.46 12.85 -9.79
C ASP A 420 29.03 11.70 -10.72
N ASP A 421 28.41 10.63 -10.20
CA ASP A 421 27.87 9.53 -11.00
C ASP A 421 26.39 9.76 -11.37
N PRO A 422 26.08 10.08 -12.65
CA PRO A 422 24.69 10.33 -13.09
C PRO A 422 23.72 9.14 -12.90
N ARG A 423 24.25 7.93 -12.66
CA ARG A 423 23.43 6.73 -12.38
C ARG A 423 22.81 6.77 -10.99
N LYS A 424 23.37 7.62 -10.11
CA LYS A 424 22.89 7.85 -8.76
C LYS A 424 21.86 8.99 -8.67
N ASP A 425 21.53 9.65 -9.80
CA ASP A 425 20.55 10.73 -9.82
C ASP A 425 19.20 10.27 -9.28
N LEU A 426 18.65 11.04 -8.37
CA LEU A 426 17.29 10.88 -7.91
C LEU A 426 16.31 11.39 -8.94
N VAL A 427 15.35 10.56 -9.29
CA VAL A 427 14.33 10.89 -10.27
C VAL A 427 12.96 10.99 -9.61
N GLN A 428 12.39 12.19 -9.62
CA GLN A 428 10.98 12.39 -9.25
C GLN A 428 10.15 12.67 -10.50
N ARG A 429 8.93 12.12 -10.56
CA ARG A 429 8.00 12.30 -11.67
C ARG A 429 6.62 12.64 -11.14
N ALA A 430 6.05 13.74 -11.60
CA ALA A 430 4.68 14.13 -11.26
C ALA A 430 3.93 14.63 -12.49
N ARG A 431 2.62 14.43 -12.51
CA ARG A 431 1.75 15.02 -13.55
C ARG A 431 1.69 16.51 -13.39
N VAL A 432 1.67 17.22 -14.52
CA VAL A 432 1.55 18.68 -14.55
C VAL A 432 0.08 19.05 -14.31
N ALA A 433 -0.19 19.79 -13.24
CA ALA A 433 -1.49 20.38 -12.97
C ALA A 433 -1.65 21.72 -13.72
N ALA A 434 -2.88 22.22 -13.88
CA ALA A 434 -3.14 23.58 -14.39
C ALA A 434 -3.22 24.57 -13.22
N ALA A 435 -2.65 25.76 -13.41
CA ALA A 435 -3.01 26.88 -12.57
C ALA A 435 -4.40 27.40 -12.99
N PRO A 436 -5.24 27.90 -12.07
CA PRO A 436 -6.58 28.40 -12.40
C PRO A 436 -6.60 29.45 -13.52
N GLU A 437 -5.57 30.30 -13.56
CA GLU A 437 -5.42 31.38 -14.56
C GLU A 437 -5.11 30.84 -15.97
N VAL A 438 -4.62 29.57 -16.04
CA VAL A 438 -4.25 28.95 -17.31
C VAL A 438 -5.37 28.12 -17.88
N GLU A 439 -6.30 27.61 -17.08
CA GLU A 439 -7.43 26.80 -17.56
C GLU A 439 -8.24 27.50 -18.65
N SER A 440 -8.52 28.79 -18.47
CA SER A 440 -9.25 29.63 -19.46
C SER A 440 -8.43 29.92 -20.71
N SER A 441 -7.10 29.78 -20.66
CA SER A 441 -6.19 30.03 -21.79
C SER A 441 -5.86 28.78 -22.61
N LEU A 442 -6.38 27.64 -22.23
CA LEU A 442 -6.19 26.34 -22.94
C LEU A 442 -7.06 26.31 -24.20
N VAL A 443 -6.61 26.94 -25.26
CA VAL A 443 -7.33 27.01 -26.53
C VAL A 443 -6.87 25.89 -27.46
N ALA A 444 -7.85 25.24 -28.08
CA ALA A 444 -7.59 24.25 -29.14
C ALA A 444 -7.07 24.93 -30.40
N ARG A 445 -6.14 24.29 -31.10
CA ARG A 445 -5.68 24.71 -32.42
C ARG A 445 -5.58 23.52 -33.36
N GLY A 446 -6.45 23.51 -34.36
CA GLY A 446 -6.51 22.37 -35.29
C GLY A 446 -6.82 21.09 -34.56
N ASN A 447 -5.92 20.12 -34.65
CA ASN A 447 -6.08 18.77 -34.05
C ASN A 447 -5.51 18.63 -32.65
N VAL A 448 -5.12 19.70 -32.01
CA VAL A 448 -4.51 19.74 -30.67
C VAL A 448 -5.46 20.40 -29.71
N HIS A 449 -6.02 19.62 -28.78
CA HIS A 449 -7.02 20.05 -27.81
C HIS A 449 -6.49 19.83 -26.39
N PRO A 450 -5.80 20.83 -25.80
CA PRO A 450 -5.42 20.77 -24.40
C PRO A 450 -6.66 20.91 -23.50
N TYR A 451 -6.67 20.16 -22.38
CA TYR A 451 -7.76 20.23 -21.41
C TYR A 451 -7.29 19.82 -20.02
N CYS A 452 -8.02 20.29 -19.00
CA CYS A 452 -7.85 19.80 -17.63
C CYS A 452 -8.68 18.56 -17.39
N THR A 453 -8.08 17.56 -16.73
CA THR A 453 -8.81 16.38 -16.24
C THR A 453 -9.61 16.71 -14.98
N ALA A 454 -10.53 15.84 -14.58
CA ALA A 454 -11.28 15.98 -13.32
C ALA A 454 -10.37 16.10 -12.08
N GLN A 455 -9.12 15.63 -12.16
CA GLN A 455 -8.11 15.78 -11.11
C GLN A 455 -7.23 17.04 -11.29
N GLY A 456 -7.61 17.98 -12.15
CA GLY A 456 -6.88 19.24 -12.39
C GLY A 456 -5.57 19.09 -13.18
N ASN A 457 -5.26 17.92 -13.76
CA ASN A 457 -4.03 17.69 -14.51
C ASN A 457 -4.21 18.07 -16.00
N ILE A 458 -3.14 18.55 -16.62
CA ILE A 458 -3.12 18.85 -18.06
C ILE A 458 -2.98 17.56 -18.88
N SER A 459 -3.86 17.44 -19.87
CA SER A 459 -3.78 16.46 -20.93
C SER A 459 -4.04 17.09 -22.28
N ILE A 460 -3.54 16.48 -23.36
CA ILE A 460 -3.75 16.97 -24.72
C ILE A 460 -4.44 15.85 -25.52
N LYS A 461 -5.65 16.12 -26.00
CA LYS A 461 -6.32 15.24 -26.97
C LYS A 461 -5.84 15.61 -28.36
N LEU A 462 -5.30 14.64 -29.07
CA LEU A 462 -4.87 14.75 -30.47
C LEU A 462 -5.92 14.06 -31.34
N THR A 463 -6.54 14.81 -32.23
CA THR A 463 -7.54 14.27 -33.17
C THR A 463 -6.93 14.12 -34.57
N THR A 464 -7.47 13.22 -35.38
CA THR A 464 -7.12 13.13 -36.80
C THR A 464 -7.73 14.29 -37.56
N GLY A 465 -6.94 15.07 -38.24
CA GLY A 465 -7.42 16.14 -39.10
C GLY A 465 -6.90 16.00 -40.52
N ARG A 466 -7.36 16.85 -41.42
CA ARG A 466 -7.03 16.76 -42.89
C ARG A 466 -5.55 16.53 -43.20
N LEU A 467 -4.61 17.01 -42.38
CA LEU A 467 -3.17 16.74 -42.57
C LEU A 467 -2.79 15.32 -42.13
N GLY A 468 -3.41 14.78 -41.09
CA GLY A 468 -3.22 13.40 -40.64
C GLY A 468 -3.77 12.42 -41.66
N ASP A 469 -4.90 12.74 -42.25
CA ASP A 469 -5.53 11.92 -43.31
C ASP A 469 -4.70 11.94 -44.59
N VAL A 470 -4.13 13.08 -44.98
CA VAL A 470 -3.20 13.18 -46.11
C VAL A 470 -1.89 12.39 -45.86
N LEU A 471 -1.34 12.43 -44.67
CA LEU A 471 -0.12 11.67 -44.35
C LEU A 471 -0.41 10.17 -44.22
N ALA A 472 -1.57 9.78 -43.67
CA ALA A 472 -2.02 8.37 -43.67
C ALA A 472 -2.28 7.84 -45.06
N TRP A 473 -2.89 8.65 -45.95
CA TRP A 473 -3.08 8.37 -47.37
C TRP A 473 -1.76 8.24 -48.12
N ALA A 474 -0.83 9.18 -47.96
CA ALA A 474 0.50 9.15 -48.55
C ALA A 474 1.34 7.93 -48.11
N ARG A 475 1.21 7.50 -46.84
CA ARG A 475 1.83 6.25 -46.39
C ARG A 475 1.19 5.01 -46.99
N LYS A 476 -0.13 5.02 -47.13
CA LYS A 476 -0.87 3.91 -47.78
C LYS A 476 -0.43 3.74 -49.24
N ILE A 477 -0.28 4.83 -49.99
CA ILE A 477 0.24 4.82 -51.35
C ILE A 477 1.69 4.31 -51.40
N LYS A 478 2.56 4.78 -50.50
CA LYS A 478 3.97 4.33 -50.48
C LYS A 478 4.14 2.84 -50.14
N ASN A 479 3.22 2.27 -49.36
CA ASN A 479 3.20 0.84 -49.05
C ASN A 479 2.55 0.00 -50.17
N THR A 480 1.68 0.59 -50.98
CA THR A 480 1.06 -0.09 -52.14
C THR A 480 1.99 -0.11 -53.36
N VAL A 481 2.87 0.88 -53.50
CA VAL A 481 3.87 0.96 -54.58
C VAL A 481 5.15 0.13 -54.30
N ARG A 482 5.29 -0.38 -53.02
CA ARG A 482 6.39 -1.27 -52.60
C ARG A 482 5.99 -2.76 -52.57
N ARG A 483 4.78 -3.09 -52.95
CA ARG A 483 4.31 -4.43 -53.28
C ARG A 483 4.14 -4.54 -54.80
#